data_246d071074ff3b7ca3e6308680254316
#
_entry.id   246d071074ff3b7ca3e6308680254316
#
_cell.length_a   1.000
_cell.length_b   1.000
_cell.length_c   1.000
_cell.angle_alpha   90.00
_cell.angle_beta   90.00
_cell.angle_gamma   90.00
#
_symmetry.space_group_name_H-M   'P 1'
#
loop_
_entity.id
_entity.type
_entity.pdbx_description
1 polymer ?
#
loop_
_entity_poly.entity_id
_entity_poly.type
_entity_poly.pdbx_seq_one_letter_code
_entity_poly.pdbx_strand_id
1 'polypeptide(L)'
;MSDIYKDKTVLVTGASRGIGKAIAYKFAKQGAYVIATATTEKSANQISADFVKNNFLGTGLVLNIADKLSVDKFENNIKNLNSANILVNNAGITKDNLLMRMKDYEWEDVINTNLSGIFRMTKLCIRPMMKAKYGRIINISSVVGLAGNAGQTNYSAAKAGMIGFTRSLAKEVGSRGITVNAVAPGFIKTDMTDELSEEIHNSLLEHITLGRLGEADEIASVVNFLASDNASYITGQTVSVNGGMYMG
;
A
#
# COMPACT_ATOMS: atom_id res chain seq x y z
N MET A 1 17.91 -15.60 9.69
CA MET A 1 16.79 -14.65 9.49
C MET A 1 15.58 -15.27 10.14
N SER A 2 14.80 -14.52 10.89
CA SER A 2 13.60 -15.07 11.55
C SER A 2 12.50 -15.28 10.52
N ASP A 3 11.99 -16.50 10.36
CA ASP A 3 10.89 -16.87 9.45
C ASP A 3 9.53 -16.48 10.06
N ILE A 4 9.37 -15.20 10.42
CA ILE A 4 8.17 -14.68 11.11
C ILE A 4 6.91 -14.91 10.28
N TYR A 5 7.02 -14.89 8.94
CA TYR A 5 5.91 -15.06 8.02
C TYR A 5 5.95 -16.39 7.26
N LYS A 6 6.66 -17.38 7.80
CA LYS A 6 6.60 -18.74 7.26
C LYS A 6 5.12 -19.18 7.17
N ASP A 7 4.76 -19.81 6.07
CA ASP A 7 3.39 -20.28 5.76
C ASP A 7 2.35 -19.14 5.61
N LYS A 8 2.77 -17.87 5.52
CA LYS A 8 1.88 -16.74 5.21
C LYS A 8 2.01 -16.34 3.75
N THR A 9 0.87 -16.07 3.13
CA THR A 9 0.79 -15.45 1.81
C THR A 9 0.48 -13.97 1.95
N VAL A 10 1.32 -13.13 1.34
CA VAL A 10 1.22 -11.67 1.37
C VAL A 10 0.94 -11.15 -0.04
N LEU A 11 -0.16 -10.42 -0.21
CA LEU A 11 -0.47 -9.72 -1.45
C LEU A 11 -0.10 -8.24 -1.31
N VAL A 12 0.81 -7.76 -2.17
CA VAL A 12 1.23 -6.35 -2.22
C VAL A 12 0.88 -5.77 -3.57
N THR A 13 0.00 -4.76 -3.60
CA THR A 13 -0.35 -4.08 -4.85
C THR A 13 0.64 -2.97 -5.19
N GLY A 14 0.99 -2.81 -6.48
CA GLY A 14 1.90 -1.76 -6.95
C GLY A 14 3.34 -1.93 -6.42
N ALA A 15 3.90 -3.13 -6.54
CA ALA A 15 5.18 -3.50 -5.93
C ALA A 15 6.39 -3.46 -6.90
N SER A 16 6.26 -2.81 -8.06
CA SER A 16 7.36 -2.75 -9.03
C SER A 16 8.51 -1.82 -8.62
N ARG A 17 8.25 -0.84 -7.76
CA ARG A 17 9.23 0.15 -7.29
C ARG A 17 8.83 0.78 -5.95
N GLY A 18 9.70 1.63 -5.42
CA GLY A 18 9.43 2.47 -4.24
C GLY A 18 8.97 1.70 -3.01
N ILE A 19 7.99 2.24 -2.31
CA ILE A 19 7.43 1.70 -1.06
C ILE A 19 6.91 0.27 -1.25
N GLY A 20 6.16 0.01 -2.32
CA GLY A 20 5.60 -1.31 -2.58
C GLY A 20 6.66 -2.39 -2.77
N LYS A 21 7.76 -2.08 -3.49
CA LYS A 21 8.91 -2.98 -3.65
C LYS A 21 9.59 -3.26 -2.30
N ALA A 22 9.86 -2.22 -1.51
CA ALA A 22 10.47 -2.36 -0.19
C ALA A 22 9.62 -3.24 0.75
N ILE A 23 8.29 -3.04 0.75
CA ILE A 23 7.35 -3.87 1.52
C ILE A 23 7.42 -5.34 1.06
N ALA A 24 7.31 -5.60 -0.25
CA ALA A 24 7.33 -6.95 -0.80
C ALA A 24 8.63 -7.68 -0.43
N TYR A 25 9.77 -7.02 -0.56
CA TYR A 25 11.08 -7.57 -0.20
C TYR A 25 11.21 -7.84 1.31
N LYS A 26 10.67 -6.96 2.14
CA LYS A 26 10.71 -7.12 3.61
C LYS A 26 9.97 -8.39 4.05
N PHE A 27 8.79 -8.63 3.51
CA PHE A 27 8.03 -9.85 3.79
C PHE A 27 8.72 -11.10 3.23
N ALA A 28 9.23 -11.04 2.00
CA ALA A 28 9.93 -12.16 1.38
C ALA A 28 11.20 -12.57 2.15
N LYS A 29 11.99 -11.60 2.64
CA LYS A 29 13.15 -11.83 3.50
C LYS A 29 12.81 -12.53 4.82
N GLN A 30 11.55 -12.49 5.23
CA GLN A 30 11.06 -13.09 6.49
C GLN A 30 10.21 -14.35 6.25
N GLY A 31 10.39 -14.98 5.09
CA GLY A 31 9.83 -16.31 4.79
C GLY A 31 8.41 -16.32 4.23
N ALA A 32 7.79 -15.16 3.96
CA ALA A 32 6.48 -15.11 3.34
C ALA A 32 6.50 -15.57 1.87
N TYR A 33 5.42 -16.20 1.41
CA TYR A 33 5.12 -16.26 -0.01
C TYR A 33 4.49 -14.95 -0.47
N VAL A 34 5.16 -14.19 -1.34
CA VAL A 34 4.72 -12.86 -1.73
C VAL A 34 4.14 -12.84 -3.15
N ILE A 35 2.88 -12.44 -3.27
CA ILE A 35 2.24 -12.10 -4.53
C ILE A 35 2.39 -10.57 -4.69
N ALA A 36 3.30 -10.15 -5.56
CA ALA A 36 3.59 -8.74 -5.80
C ALA A 36 3.05 -8.33 -7.17
N THR A 37 2.33 -7.20 -7.26
CA THR A 37 1.68 -6.84 -8.52
C THR A 37 2.24 -5.58 -9.17
N ALA A 38 2.15 -5.55 -10.49
CA ALA A 38 2.47 -4.41 -11.34
C ALA A 38 1.44 -4.29 -12.47
N THR A 39 1.35 -3.12 -13.10
CA THR A 39 0.37 -2.87 -14.17
C THR A 39 0.79 -3.42 -15.54
N THR A 40 2.06 -3.80 -15.72
CA THR A 40 2.59 -4.31 -17.00
C THR A 40 3.24 -5.69 -16.82
N GLU A 41 3.19 -6.51 -17.87
CA GLU A 41 3.86 -7.82 -17.89
C GLU A 41 5.37 -7.69 -17.68
N LYS A 42 6.01 -6.69 -18.31
CA LYS A 42 7.44 -6.43 -18.14
C LYS A 42 7.80 -6.26 -16.67
N SER A 43 7.03 -5.42 -15.95
CA SER A 43 7.30 -5.16 -14.53
C SER A 43 6.95 -6.37 -13.64
N ALA A 44 5.89 -7.12 -13.95
CA ALA A 44 5.54 -8.34 -13.22
C ALA A 44 6.62 -9.42 -13.39
N ASN A 45 7.12 -9.63 -14.61
CA ASN A 45 8.20 -10.57 -14.90
C ASN A 45 9.51 -10.15 -14.20
N GLN A 46 9.81 -8.84 -14.15
CA GLN A 46 10.97 -8.33 -13.42
C GLN A 46 10.88 -8.63 -11.92
N ILE A 47 9.69 -8.46 -11.30
CA ILE A 47 9.47 -8.83 -9.89
C ILE A 47 9.77 -10.32 -9.68
N SER A 48 9.23 -11.19 -10.54
CA SER A 48 9.47 -12.63 -10.46
C SER A 48 10.95 -12.98 -10.59
N ALA A 49 11.65 -12.37 -11.55
CA ALA A 49 13.09 -12.56 -11.74
C ALA A 49 13.91 -12.09 -10.52
N ASP A 50 13.53 -10.92 -9.96
CA ASP A 50 14.17 -10.40 -8.76
C ASP A 50 13.96 -11.35 -7.55
N PHE A 51 12.78 -11.94 -7.40
CA PHE A 51 12.49 -12.90 -6.33
C PHE A 51 13.34 -14.17 -6.48
N VAL A 52 13.42 -14.73 -7.68
CA VAL A 52 14.29 -15.89 -7.98
C VAL A 52 15.75 -15.57 -7.67
N LYS A 53 16.26 -14.41 -8.14
CA LYS A 53 17.65 -13.98 -7.91
C LYS A 53 18.01 -13.87 -6.42
N ASN A 54 17.04 -13.49 -5.59
CA ASN A 54 17.24 -13.31 -4.14
C ASN A 54 16.83 -14.54 -3.31
N ASN A 55 16.47 -15.66 -3.95
CA ASN A 55 15.92 -16.85 -3.29
C ASN A 55 14.69 -16.57 -2.43
N PHE A 56 13.82 -15.67 -2.87
CA PHE A 56 12.56 -15.35 -2.22
C PHE A 56 11.42 -16.21 -2.75
N LEU A 57 10.48 -16.55 -1.87
CA LEU A 57 9.25 -17.24 -2.24
C LEU A 57 8.23 -16.22 -2.74
N GLY A 58 7.72 -16.40 -3.95
CA GLY A 58 6.69 -15.49 -4.47
C GLY A 58 6.69 -15.35 -5.98
N THR A 59 5.83 -14.47 -6.47
CA THR A 59 5.64 -14.22 -7.89
C THR A 59 5.19 -12.78 -8.16
N GLY A 60 5.57 -12.25 -9.30
CA GLY A 60 5.04 -11.01 -9.85
C GLY A 60 3.86 -11.30 -10.77
N LEU A 61 2.73 -10.60 -10.58
CA LEU A 61 1.53 -10.75 -11.41
C LEU A 61 1.05 -9.39 -11.95
N VAL A 62 0.43 -9.44 -13.13
CA VAL A 62 -0.18 -8.24 -13.72
C VAL A 62 -1.50 -7.93 -13.03
N LEU A 63 -1.66 -6.69 -12.59
CA LEU A 63 -2.90 -6.19 -12.00
C LEU A 63 -3.00 -4.67 -12.14
N ASN A 64 -4.09 -4.23 -12.75
CA ASN A 64 -4.57 -2.85 -12.67
C ASN A 64 -5.80 -2.81 -11.75
N ILE A 65 -5.64 -2.29 -10.53
CA ILE A 65 -6.73 -2.25 -9.52
C ILE A 65 -7.86 -1.28 -9.90
N ALA A 66 -7.62 -0.34 -10.82
CA ALA A 66 -8.64 0.56 -11.33
C ALA A 66 -9.57 -0.12 -12.34
N ASP A 67 -9.11 -1.18 -13.02
CA ASP A 67 -9.85 -1.90 -14.04
C ASP A 67 -10.49 -3.18 -13.45
N LYS A 68 -11.82 -3.21 -13.46
CA LYS A 68 -12.57 -4.36 -12.96
C LYS A 68 -12.25 -5.66 -13.71
N LEU A 69 -12.07 -5.59 -15.03
CA LEU A 69 -11.73 -6.78 -15.83
C LEU A 69 -10.34 -7.31 -15.48
N SER A 70 -9.39 -6.41 -15.19
CA SER A 70 -8.06 -6.79 -14.70
C SER A 70 -8.15 -7.49 -13.34
N VAL A 71 -8.98 -6.98 -12.43
CA VAL A 71 -9.20 -7.59 -11.11
C VAL A 71 -9.86 -8.97 -11.24
N ASP A 72 -10.87 -9.12 -12.09
CA ASP A 72 -11.56 -10.41 -12.32
C ASP A 72 -10.60 -11.45 -12.93
N LYS A 73 -9.72 -11.04 -13.86
CA LYS A 73 -8.65 -11.92 -14.40
C LYS A 73 -7.64 -12.28 -13.32
N PHE A 74 -7.22 -11.32 -12.52
CA PHE A 74 -6.28 -11.54 -11.43
C PHE A 74 -6.86 -12.53 -10.41
N GLU A 75 -8.14 -12.41 -10.02
CA GLU A 75 -8.82 -13.34 -9.13
C GLU A 75 -8.74 -14.78 -9.68
N ASN A 76 -8.98 -14.97 -10.98
CA ASN A 76 -8.86 -16.30 -11.60
C ASN A 76 -7.42 -16.84 -11.56
N ASN A 77 -6.43 -15.98 -11.77
CA ASN A 77 -5.02 -16.40 -11.76
C ASN A 77 -4.54 -16.83 -10.37
N ILE A 78 -5.07 -16.22 -9.30
CA ILE A 78 -4.66 -16.56 -7.93
C ILE A 78 -5.50 -17.68 -7.29
N LYS A 79 -6.53 -18.21 -7.95
CA LYS A 79 -7.37 -19.31 -7.41
C LYS A 79 -6.56 -20.54 -7.01
N ASN A 80 -5.48 -20.82 -7.74
CA ASN A 80 -4.59 -21.95 -7.48
C ASN A 80 -3.43 -21.61 -6.51
N LEU A 81 -3.34 -20.36 -6.06
CA LEU A 81 -2.41 -19.92 -5.04
C LEU A 81 -3.08 -19.95 -3.68
N ASN A 82 -2.27 -20.00 -2.62
CA ASN A 82 -2.80 -19.86 -1.27
C ASN A 82 -3.48 -18.50 -1.10
N SER A 83 -4.63 -18.49 -0.43
CA SER A 83 -5.34 -17.25 -0.12
C SER A 83 -4.46 -16.29 0.68
N ALA A 84 -4.49 -15.01 0.34
CA ALA A 84 -3.71 -14.01 1.04
C ALA A 84 -4.13 -13.89 2.52
N ASN A 85 -3.18 -14.10 3.41
CA ASN A 85 -3.33 -13.85 4.85
C ASN A 85 -3.13 -12.37 5.19
N ILE A 86 -2.32 -11.69 4.38
CA ILE A 86 -1.96 -10.28 4.53
C ILE A 86 -2.19 -9.58 3.20
N LEU A 87 -2.93 -8.48 3.23
CA LEU A 87 -3.14 -7.61 2.08
C LEU A 87 -2.51 -6.24 2.36
N VAL A 88 -1.63 -5.79 1.47
CA VAL A 88 -1.09 -4.44 1.47
C VAL A 88 -1.61 -3.69 0.24
N ASN A 89 -2.53 -2.79 0.47
CA ASN A 89 -3.06 -1.87 -0.54
C ASN A 89 -2.10 -0.69 -0.68
N ASN A 90 -1.11 -0.82 -1.57
CA ASN A 90 -0.09 0.21 -1.81
C ASN A 90 -0.25 0.90 -3.17
N ALA A 91 -0.79 0.23 -4.18
CA ALA A 91 -0.95 0.83 -5.50
C ALA A 91 -1.73 2.15 -5.44
N GLY A 92 -1.23 3.16 -6.12
CA GLY A 92 -1.85 4.47 -6.17
C GLY A 92 -1.20 5.36 -7.23
N ILE A 93 -1.92 6.41 -7.61
CA ILE A 93 -1.49 7.43 -8.57
C ILE A 93 -1.79 8.81 -8.02
N THR A 94 -1.08 9.82 -8.54
CA THR A 94 -1.44 11.23 -8.40
C THR A 94 -1.75 11.81 -9.79
N LYS A 95 -2.64 12.79 -9.83
CA LYS A 95 -2.90 13.68 -10.98
C LYS A 95 -3.16 15.06 -10.42
N ASP A 96 -2.07 15.77 -10.19
CA ASP A 96 -2.08 17.02 -9.45
C ASP A 96 -2.49 18.18 -10.37
N ASN A 97 -3.49 18.94 -9.93
CA ASN A 97 -3.94 20.15 -10.59
C ASN A 97 -4.74 21.02 -9.62
N LEU A 98 -4.74 22.34 -9.79
CA LEU A 98 -5.63 23.22 -9.02
C LEU A 98 -7.09 22.87 -9.35
N LEU A 99 -7.97 22.86 -8.36
CA LEU A 99 -9.37 22.43 -8.52
C LEU A 99 -10.07 23.11 -9.70
N MET A 100 -9.86 24.43 -9.88
CA MET A 100 -10.47 25.18 -10.98
C MET A 100 -10.00 24.76 -12.39
N ARG A 101 -8.90 24.01 -12.49
CA ARG A 101 -8.33 23.51 -13.76
C ARG A 101 -8.38 22.00 -13.86
N MET A 102 -8.70 21.30 -12.76
CA MET A 102 -8.76 19.85 -12.70
C MET A 102 -9.83 19.33 -13.66
N LYS A 103 -9.45 18.34 -14.45
CA LYS A 103 -10.36 17.67 -15.39
C LYS A 103 -11.08 16.53 -14.67
N ASP A 104 -12.31 16.23 -15.10
CA ASP A 104 -13.10 15.15 -14.52
C ASP A 104 -12.34 13.81 -14.51
N TYR A 105 -11.63 13.49 -15.61
CA TYR A 105 -10.83 12.26 -15.69
C TYR A 105 -9.64 12.24 -14.70
N GLU A 106 -9.06 13.39 -14.33
CA GLU A 106 -7.98 13.48 -13.33
C GLU A 106 -8.52 13.16 -11.93
N TRP A 107 -9.74 13.60 -11.65
CA TRP A 107 -10.45 13.25 -10.43
C TRP A 107 -10.83 11.77 -10.42
N GLU A 108 -11.55 11.30 -11.46
CA GLU A 108 -12.06 9.94 -11.56
C GLU A 108 -10.95 8.89 -11.50
N ASP A 109 -9.86 9.07 -12.22
CA ASP A 109 -8.73 8.14 -12.23
C ASP A 109 -8.10 7.99 -10.84
N VAL A 110 -7.92 9.10 -10.11
CA VAL A 110 -7.35 9.08 -8.76
C VAL A 110 -8.31 8.40 -7.78
N ILE A 111 -9.60 8.75 -7.78
CA ILE A 111 -10.61 8.11 -6.93
C ILE A 111 -10.73 6.62 -7.27
N ASN A 112 -10.81 6.29 -8.56
CA ASN A 112 -10.99 4.91 -9.00
C ASN A 112 -9.79 4.02 -8.65
N THR A 113 -8.57 4.55 -8.75
CA THR A 113 -7.37 3.80 -8.38
C THR A 113 -7.19 3.76 -6.85
N ASN A 114 -7.14 4.93 -6.20
CA ASN A 114 -6.67 5.03 -4.83
C ASN A 114 -7.75 4.69 -3.79
N LEU A 115 -9.03 4.72 -4.14
CA LEU A 115 -10.13 4.41 -3.22
C LEU A 115 -10.95 3.20 -3.69
N SER A 116 -11.52 3.24 -4.90
CA SER A 116 -12.31 2.10 -5.41
C SER A 116 -11.45 0.86 -5.62
N GLY A 117 -10.17 1.02 -5.99
CA GLY A 117 -9.23 -0.08 -6.13
C GLY A 117 -9.01 -0.85 -4.82
N ILE A 118 -8.83 -0.14 -3.70
CA ILE A 118 -8.66 -0.82 -2.40
C ILE A 118 -9.92 -1.56 -1.96
N PHE A 119 -11.10 -1.03 -2.25
CA PHE A 119 -12.36 -1.75 -2.02
C PHE A 119 -12.38 -3.07 -2.79
N ARG A 120 -12.03 -3.07 -4.09
CA ARG A 120 -12.01 -4.29 -4.93
C ARG A 120 -11.03 -5.32 -4.38
N MET A 121 -9.81 -4.91 -4.06
CA MET A 121 -8.79 -5.80 -3.54
C MET A 121 -9.14 -6.37 -2.16
N THR A 122 -9.69 -5.53 -1.30
CA THR A 122 -10.16 -5.96 0.01
C THR A 122 -11.31 -6.96 -0.11
N LYS A 123 -12.29 -6.69 -0.98
CA LYS A 123 -13.42 -7.60 -1.24
C LYS A 123 -12.98 -8.97 -1.74
N LEU A 124 -11.92 -9.02 -2.54
CA LEU A 124 -11.31 -10.26 -3.03
C LEU A 124 -10.70 -11.08 -1.88
N CYS A 125 -10.00 -10.42 -0.93
CA CYS A 125 -9.26 -11.09 0.13
C CYS A 125 -10.09 -11.39 1.39
N ILE A 126 -11.17 -10.64 1.64
CA ILE A 126 -11.84 -10.65 2.95
C ILE A 126 -12.54 -11.98 3.27
N ARG A 127 -13.17 -12.64 2.28
CA ARG A 127 -13.90 -13.90 2.51
C ARG A 127 -13.01 -15.03 3.03
N PRO A 128 -11.86 -15.35 2.38
CA PRO A 128 -10.93 -16.34 2.90
C PRO A 128 -10.36 -15.96 4.27
N MET A 129 -10.05 -14.67 4.52
CA MET A 129 -9.58 -14.20 5.83
C MET A 129 -10.63 -14.44 6.92
N MET A 130 -11.91 -14.12 6.64
CA MET A 130 -13.00 -14.37 7.59
C MET A 130 -13.19 -15.86 7.88
N LYS A 131 -13.05 -16.73 6.88
CA LYS A 131 -13.12 -18.20 7.05
C LYS A 131 -11.95 -18.71 7.89
N ALA A 132 -10.76 -18.19 7.66
CA ALA A 132 -9.55 -18.57 8.42
C ALA A 132 -9.53 -17.97 9.84
N LYS A 133 -10.39 -17.00 10.15
CA LYS A 133 -10.37 -16.19 11.38
C LYS A 133 -9.00 -15.54 11.63
N TYR A 134 -8.34 -15.15 10.54
CA TYR A 134 -7.05 -14.48 10.54
C TYR A 134 -6.92 -13.62 9.29
N GLY A 135 -6.47 -12.40 9.46
CA GLY A 135 -6.15 -11.50 8.36
C GLY A 135 -5.48 -10.22 8.85
N ARG A 136 -4.65 -9.65 7.98
CA ARG A 136 -4.01 -8.35 8.19
C ARG A 136 -4.19 -7.52 6.93
N ILE A 137 -4.85 -6.38 7.05
CA ILE A 137 -5.07 -5.46 5.93
C ILE A 137 -4.40 -4.14 6.26
N ILE A 138 -3.44 -3.75 5.45
CA ILE A 138 -2.70 -2.51 5.61
C ILE A 138 -2.91 -1.64 4.37
N ASN A 139 -3.45 -0.45 4.56
CA ASN A 139 -3.72 0.53 3.53
C ASN A 139 -2.65 1.63 3.55
N ILE A 140 -1.93 1.83 2.44
CA ILE A 140 -0.94 2.90 2.34
C ILE A 140 -1.65 4.20 1.96
N SER A 141 -1.91 5.01 2.97
CA SER A 141 -2.50 6.34 2.84
C SER A 141 -1.42 7.38 2.48
N SER A 142 -1.47 8.55 3.05
CA SER A 142 -0.50 9.63 2.90
C SER A 142 -0.73 10.69 3.99
N VAL A 143 0.32 11.44 4.33
CA VAL A 143 0.18 12.67 5.12
C VAL A 143 -0.80 13.65 4.46
N VAL A 144 -0.87 13.68 3.13
CA VAL A 144 -1.82 14.50 2.35
C VAL A 144 -3.28 14.13 2.64
N GLY A 145 -3.57 12.87 2.96
CA GLY A 145 -4.91 12.44 3.39
C GLY A 145 -5.29 12.93 4.80
N LEU A 146 -4.32 13.39 5.59
CA LEU A 146 -4.52 13.95 6.93
C LEU A 146 -4.53 15.48 6.92
N ALA A 147 -3.52 16.09 6.28
CA ALA A 147 -3.29 17.54 6.30
C ALA A 147 -3.90 18.27 5.08
N GLY A 148 -4.14 17.58 3.98
CA GLY A 148 -4.42 18.22 2.69
C GLY A 148 -3.15 18.73 2.01
N ASN A 149 -3.26 19.02 0.70
CA ASN A 149 -2.21 19.72 -0.05
C ASN A 149 -2.83 20.45 -1.24
N ALA A 150 -2.37 21.68 -1.50
CA ALA A 150 -2.84 22.45 -2.65
C ALA A 150 -2.53 21.71 -3.96
N GLY A 151 -3.49 21.70 -4.90
CA GLY A 151 -3.35 20.96 -6.17
C GLY A 151 -3.64 19.47 -6.08
N GLN A 152 -3.95 18.92 -4.90
CA GLN A 152 -4.18 17.50 -4.67
C GLN A 152 -5.56 17.20 -4.07
N THR A 153 -6.59 17.94 -4.42
CA THR A 153 -7.94 17.73 -3.86
C THR A 153 -8.48 16.33 -4.13
N ASN A 154 -8.24 15.77 -5.31
CA ASN A 154 -8.58 14.39 -5.68
C ASN A 154 -7.80 13.36 -4.84
N TYR A 155 -6.48 13.53 -4.75
CA TYR A 155 -5.60 12.62 -4.00
C TYR A 155 -5.89 12.67 -2.50
N SER A 156 -6.03 13.88 -1.95
CA SER A 156 -6.40 14.09 -0.54
C SER A 156 -7.75 13.44 -0.22
N ALA A 157 -8.77 13.66 -1.05
CA ALA A 157 -10.09 13.04 -0.88
C ALA A 157 -10.01 11.51 -0.89
N ALA A 158 -9.25 10.91 -1.83
CA ALA A 158 -9.08 9.47 -1.91
C ALA A 158 -8.36 8.91 -0.67
N LYS A 159 -7.28 9.56 -0.22
CA LYS A 159 -6.47 9.10 0.92
C LYS A 159 -7.19 9.32 2.26
N ALA A 160 -7.96 10.38 2.40
CA ALA A 160 -8.86 10.58 3.54
C ALA A 160 -10.00 9.56 3.56
N GLY A 161 -10.61 9.28 2.40
CA GLY A 161 -11.63 8.24 2.25
C GLY A 161 -11.11 6.85 2.62
N MET A 162 -9.85 6.55 2.28
CA MET A 162 -9.17 5.31 2.68
C MET A 162 -9.05 5.17 4.21
N ILE A 163 -8.82 6.28 4.93
CA ILE A 163 -8.78 6.29 6.40
C ILE A 163 -10.17 5.96 6.97
N GLY A 164 -11.23 6.57 6.42
CA GLY A 164 -12.62 6.25 6.78
C GLY A 164 -12.97 4.79 6.50
N PHE A 165 -12.60 4.28 5.32
CA PHE A 165 -12.75 2.86 4.94
C PHE A 165 -12.05 1.94 5.94
N THR A 166 -10.79 2.24 6.32
CA THR A 166 -10.02 1.49 7.30
C THR A 166 -10.74 1.35 8.64
N ARG A 167 -11.25 2.45 9.17
CA ARG A 167 -11.97 2.47 10.45
C ARG A 167 -13.27 1.67 10.42
N SER A 168 -14.06 1.81 9.36
CA SER A 168 -15.33 1.10 9.20
C SER A 168 -15.11 -0.41 9.06
N LEU A 169 -14.19 -0.80 8.18
CA LEU A 169 -13.89 -2.22 7.96
C LEU A 169 -13.31 -2.89 9.22
N ALA A 170 -12.47 -2.18 9.98
CA ALA A 170 -11.92 -2.70 11.23
C ALA A 170 -13.04 -3.10 12.22
N LYS A 171 -14.12 -2.32 12.29
CA LYS A 171 -15.29 -2.63 13.13
C LYS A 171 -16.08 -3.84 12.61
N GLU A 172 -16.20 -4.00 11.29
CA GLU A 172 -16.94 -5.10 10.69
C GLU A 172 -16.26 -6.45 10.90
N VAL A 173 -14.92 -6.50 10.82
CA VAL A 173 -14.19 -7.76 10.75
C VAL A 173 -13.35 -8.09 11.97
N GLY A 174 -13.27 -7.20 12.95
CA GLY A 174 -12.45 -7.38 14.16
C GLY A 174 -12.80 -8.64 14.93
N SER A 175 -14.09 -8.98 15.06
CA SER A 175 -14.56 -10.21 15.74
C SER A 175 -14.11 -11.51 15.03
N ARG A 176 -13.54 -11.39 13.82
CA ARG A 176 -12.99 -12.50 13.04
C ARG A 176 -11.46 -12.59 13.13
N GLY A 177 -10.81 -11.91 14.07
CA GLY A 177 -9.36 -11.93 14.22
C GLY A 177 -8.62 -11.21 13.07
N ILE A 178 -9.31 -10.30 12.36
CA ILE A 178 -8.75 -9.53 11.25
C ILE A 178 -8.49 -8.11 11.73
N THR A 179 -7.26 -7.62 11.55
CA THR A 179 -6.93 -6.21 11.79
C THR A 179 -6.87 -5.44 10.48
N VAL A 180 -7.32 -4.19 10.51
CA VAL A 180 -7.30 -3.27 9.37
C VAL A 180 -6.71 -1.95 9.81
N ASN A 181 -5.55 -1.58 9.27
CA ASN A 181 -4.86 -0.35 9.64
C ASN A 181 -4.41 0.42 8.39
N ALA A 182 -4.15 1.69 8.55
CA ALA A 182 -3.55 2.55 7.54
C ALA A 182 -2.15 3.00 8.00
N VAL A 183 -1.25 3.19 7.04
CA VAL A 183 0.01 3.89 7.23
C VAL A 183 -0.06 5.17 6.41
N ALA A 184 0.32 6.30 6.99
CA ALA A 184 0.35 7.60 6.34
C ALA A 184 1.82 8.06 6.18
N PRO A 185 2.48 7.73 5.05
CA PRO A 185 3.82 8.21 4.76
C PRO A 185 3.84 9.73 4.58
N GLY A 186 4.96 10.36 4.97
CA GLY A 186 5.35 11.68 4.51
C GLY A 186 6.03 11.63 3.14
N PHE A 187 6.98 12.53 2.91
CA PHE A 187 7.82 12.49 1.72
C PHE A 187 8.90 11.41 1.87
N ILE A 188 8.84 10.45 0.96
CA ILE A 188 9.72 9.28 0.94
C ILE A 188 10.61 9.35 -0.28
N LYS A 189 11.90 9.11 -0.09
CA LYS A 189 12.88 9.03 -1.17
C LYS A 189 12.52 7.90 -2.13
N THR A 190 12.26 8.28 -3.37
CA THR A 190 11.89 7.38 -4.47
C THR A 190 12.36 8.01 -5.78
N ASP A 191 12.36 7.25 -6.86
CA ASP A 191 12.73 7.76 -8.19
C ASP A 191 12.00 9.09 -8.54
N MET A 192 10.78 9.30 -8.04
CA MET A 192 10.02 10.54 -8.25
C MET A 192 10.55 11.73 -7.44
N THR A 193 11.14 11.51 -6.28
CA THR A 193 11.69 12.58 -5.44
C THR A 193 13.13 12.93 -5.83
N ASP A 194 13.84 12.00 -6.46
CA ASP A 194 15.21 12.21 -6.95
C ASP A 194 15.25 13.13 -8.19
N GLU A 195 14.12 13.33 -8.88
CA GLU A 195 13.96 14.25 -10.02
C GLU A 195 13.60 15.69 -9.61
N LEU A 196 13.38 15.95 -8.31
CA LEU A 196 13.03 17.28 -7.82
C LEU A 196 14.24 18.24 -7.84
N SER A 197 13.99 19.52 -8.17
CA SER A 197 15.03 20.54 -8.04
C SER A 197 15.46 20.73 -6.59
N GLU A 198 16.71 21.18 -6.37
CA GLU A 198 17.24 21.46 -5.02
C GLU A 198 16.36 22.45 -4.24
N GLU A 199 15.77 23.43 -4.90
CA GLU A 199 14.85 24.39 -4.30
C GLU A 199 13.61 23.71 -3.72
N ILE A 200 12.96 22.85 -4.51
CA ILE A 200 11.78 22.08 -4.07
C ILE A 200 12.19 21.13 -2.96
N HIS A 201 13.32 20.44 -3.10
CA HIS A 201 13.83 19.54 -2.09
C HIS A 201 14.04 20.25 -0.74
N ASN A 202 14.70 21.40 -0.72
CA ASN A 202 14.94 22.18 0.48
C ASN A 202 13.63 22.69 1.11
N SER A 203 12.69 23.18 0.30
CA SER A 203 11.35 23.58 0.77
C SER A 203 10.59 22.42 1.42
N LEU A 204 10.71 21.20 0.90
CA LEU A 204 10.10 20.01 1.52
C LEU A 204 10.73 19.69 2.89
N LEU A 205 12.06 19.83 3.01
CA LEU A 205 12.79 19.56 4.26
C LEU A 205 12.39 20.51 5.39
N GLU A 206 12.07 21.77 5.10
CA GLU A 206 11.61 22.75 6.09
C GLU A 206 10.33 22.31 6.83
N HIS A 207 9.51 21.49 6.17
CA HIS A 207 8.26 20.98 6.75
C HIS A 207 8.43 19.63 7.47
N ILE A 208 9.63 19.04 7.46
CA ILE A 208 9.91 17.74 8.08
C ILE A 208 10.72 17.95 9.36
N THR A 209 10.13 17.70 10.52
CA THR A 209 10.80 17.91 11.82
C THR A 209 12.13 17.14 11.93
N LEU A 210 12.23 15.94 11.34
CA LEU A 210 13.47 15.16 11.31
C LEU A 210 14.50 15.67 10.29
N GLY A 211 14.19 16.70 9.48
CA GLY A 211 15.11 17.37 8.56
C GLY A 211 15.61 16.49 7.41
N ARG A 212 14.91 15.40 7.08
CA ARG A 212 15.25 14.50 5.97
C ARG A 212 14.02 13.84 5.37
N LEU A 213 14.12 13.40 4.13
CA LEU A 213 13.14 12.48 3.55
C LEU A 213 13.20 11.13 4.27
N GLY A 214 12.05 10.45 4.33
CA GLY A 214 12.00 9.07 4.79
C GLY A 214 12.49 8.10 3.72
N GLU A 215 12.93 6.91 4.14
CA GLU A 215 13.30 5.83 3.26
C GLU A 215 12.14 4.85 3.10
N ALA A 216 12.00 4.22 1.92
CA ALA A 216 10.95 3.24 1.66
C ALA A 216 10.98 2.06 2.66
N ASP A 217 12.16 1.71 3.17
CA ASP A 217 12.35 0.64 4.15
C ASP A 217 11.81 0.99 5.55
N GLU A 218 11.73 2.31 5.89
CA GLU A 218 11.12 2.77 7.14
C GLU A 218 9.60 2.54 7.09
N ILE A 219 8.97 2.80 5.94
CA ILE A 219 7.54 2.49 5.73
C ILE A 219 7.33 0.97 5.76
N ALA A 220 8.18 0.21 5.05
CA ALA A 220 8.11 -1.25 5.03
C ALA A 220 8.24 -1.86 6.43
N SER A 221 9.03 -1.24 7.31
CA SER A 221 9.20 -1.69 8.71
C SER A 221 7.91 -1.55 9.52
N VAL A 222 7.22 -0.42 9.39
CA VAL A 222 5.93 -0.19 10.08
C VAL A 222 4.84 -1.10 9.52
N VAL A 223 4.77 -1.26 8.20
CA VAL A 223 3.83 -2.19 7.56
C VAL A 223 4.06 -3.62 8.04
N ASN A 224 5.31 -4.04 8.11
CA ASN A 224 5.69 -5.36 8.61
C ASN A 224 5.28 -5.54 10.08
N PHE A 225 5.53 -4.56 10.94
CA PHE A 225 5.08 -4.58 12.34
C PHE A 225 3.55 -4.72 12.43
N LEU A 226 2.78 -3.89 11.71
CA LEU A 226 1.31 -3.94 11.73
C LEU A 226 0.74 -5.26 11.20
N ALA A 227 1.47 -5.96 10.35
CA ALA A 227 1.09 -7.28 9.83
C ALA A 227 1.45 -8.43 10.77
N SER A 228 2.30 -8.20 11.77
CA SER A 228 2.77 -9.24 12.70
C SER A 228 1.75 -9.50 13.82
N ASP A 229 1.96 -10.60 14.54
CA ASP A 229 1.16 -10.92 15.72
C ASP A 229 1.41 -9.97 16.90
N ASN A 230 2.55 -9.26 16.91
CA ASN A 230 2.84 -8.21 17.89
C ASN A 230 1.88 -7.01 17.80
N ALA A 231 1.22 -6.82 16.64
CA ALA A 231 0.22 -5.79 16.43
C ALA A 231 -1.22 -6.34 16.43
N SER A 232 -1.45 -7.54 16.99
CA SER A 232 -2.76 -8.22 16.96
C SER A 232 -3.89 -7.45 17.68
N TYR A 233 -3.55 -6.51 18.57
CA TYR A 233 -4.51 -5.65 19.27
C TYR A 233 -4.58 -4.23 18.68
N ILE A 234 -3.94 -3.98 17.51
CA ILE A 234 -3.96 -2.70 16.80
C ILE A 234 -4.87 -2.85 15.59
N THR A 235 -6.01 -2.15 15.59
CA THR A 235 -6.94 -2.13 14.46
C THR A 235 -7.66 -0.78 14.36
N GLY A 236 -8.03 -0.38 13.13
CA GLY A 236 -8.69 0.90 12.85
C GLY A 236 -7.77 2.12 12.96
N GLN A 237 -6.46 1.92 13.13
CA GLN A 237 -5.50 3.00 13.34
C GLN A 237 -4.92 3.51 12.02
N THR A 238 -4.54 4.79 12.03
CA THR A 238 -3.71 5.41 11.00
C THR A 238 -2.38 5.79 11.64
N VAL A 239 -1.31 5.09 11.25
CA VAL A 239 0.03 5.33 11.78
C VAL A 239 0.76 6.30 10.88
N SER A 240 1.07 7.48 11.39
CA SER A 240 1.87 8.50 10.68
C SER A 240 3.35 8.09 10.67
N VAL A 241 3.95 8.02 9.46
CA VAL A 241 5.38 7.76 9.25
C VAL A 241 5.91 8.85 8.33
N ASN A 242 6.01 10.06 8.86
CA ASN A 242 6.16 11.29 8.08
C ASN A 242 7.25 12.24 8.59
N GLY A 243 8.12 11.77 9.49
CA GLY A 243 9.21 12.60 10.04
C GLY A 243 8.74 13.82 10.83
N GLY A 244 7.50 13.81 11.33
CA GLY A 244 6.92 14.92 12.09
C GLY A 244 6.29 16.01 11.22
N MET A 245 6.05 15.79 9.93
CA MET A 245 5.31 16.73 9.07
C MET A 245 3.88 16.99 9.55
N TYR A 246 3.26 15.99 10.14
CA TYR A 246 1.93 16.06 10.73
C TYR A 246 1.90 15.30 12.04
N MET A 247 1.48 15.99 13.09
CA MET A 247 1.39 15.48 14.46
C MET A 247 -0.06 15.68 14.93
N GLY A 248 -0.88 14.67 14.75
CA GLY A 248 -2.29 14.71 15.16
C GLY A 248 -2.90 13.34 15.29
#